data_cc2ed69f49b2cc46734e9a0e625e0e34
#
_entry.id   cc2ed69f49b2cc46734e9a0e625e0e34
#
_cell.length_a   1.000
_cell.length_b   1.000
_cell.length_c   1.000
_cell.angle_alpha   90.00
_cell.angle_beta   90.00
_cell.angle_gamma   90.00
#
_symmetry.space_group_name_H-M   'P 1'
#
loop_
_entity.id
_entity.type
_entity.pdbx_description
1 polymer ?
#
loop_
_entity_poly.entity_id
_entity_poly.type
_entity_poly.pdbx_seq_one_letter_code
_entity_poly.pdbx_strand_id
1 'polypeptide(L)'
;MGRIGVSCLAVVILIFIGLSGIAAAQPEPGGSRGNPDYQVFAFNDLGMHCYDKDFSVFSLLPLFNVAHGQVVKKGLKPKLLTDAEIKLTYAATPYLSGSKNTTSIGKTNFWNFIAQLFGPTFHNWPLDTGILGAKMPSHTFGPQPLSYDAAYKWFSATGIPLTNIDDKGNINSFSMMNIRAYDQRIGAFRSSLDIVVPASSEMNCAACHESAKFVIDGVTASDAAPPPRLATLTADDFSTNPDPQVRFRKNILILHDALSGTNLVAKYNDGNGSAILCAQCHYSKALDLSGNNQPTGDQVGHLYLSRAMHKHHGTAWPTDSGGMGGMAGGGYTVPIPGTGVTQCYYCHPGNDTQCLRSVMAVNGMQCQSCHGELLAVGGFTSQLAMDGFVDQYLPNVNDPSLDVNLSTTNAQRRPWVDMPKCQSCHSGDALNHLGASIVGMQAWLTGDEAATPIIADESRFAENKDTLYRFSFTHGGMACESCHGSPHAEWPARINTNDNVTATQIQGHTGEIAECGACHLNGLKPGLGGPHGLHNVNDQAWMSQHGVFLRQNPSSCQACHGTDFKGTVLSRAKANRILRLSVQKKGGMTHIAKGTPVNCYSCHNTIR
;
A
#
# COMPACT_ATOMS: atom_id res chain seq x y z
N MET A 1 -30.25 72.52 38.25
CA MET A 1 -30.73 71.19 37.98
C MET A 1 -29.85 70.58 36.86
N GLY A 2 -28.75 69.98 37.25
CA GLY A 2 -27.81 69.39 36.33
C GLY A 2 -27.95 67.85 36.32
N ARG A 3 -27.96 67.25 35.17
CA ARG A 3 -27.81 65.81 35.02
C ARG A 3 -26.44 65.53 34.45
N ILE A 4 -25.66 64.84 35.26
CA ILE A 4 -24.33 64.28 34.95
C ILE A 4 -24.55 63.02 34.12
N GLY A 5 -24.04 62.99 32.89
CA GLY A 5 -23.97 61.82 32.07
C GLY A 5 -22.67 61.06 32.34
N VAL A 6 -22.81 59.83 32.83
CA VAL A 6 -21.68 58.93 32.99
C VAL A 6 -21.54 58.09 31.73
N SER A 7 -20.47 58.29 30.96
CA SER A 7 -20.10 57.42 29.84
C SER A 7 -19.39 56.21 30.39
N CYS A 8 -20.00 55.04 30.27
CA CYS A 8 -19.36 53.74 30.48
C CYS A 8 -18.49 53.38 29.28
N LEU A 9 -17.19 53.45 29.48
CA LEU A 9 -16.20 52.94 28.56
C LEU A 9 -16.09 51.41 28.78
N ALA A 10 -16.68 50.63 27.89
CA ALA A 10 -16.53 49.17 27.91
C ALA A 10 -15.15 48.80 27.37
N VAL A 11 -14.24 48.41 28.26
CA VAL A 11 -12.96 47.79 27.89
C VAL A 11 -13.20 46.34 27.52
N VAL A 12 -13.19 46.05 26.23
CA VAL A 12 -13.20 44.64 25.74
C VAL A 12 -11.79 44.10 25.92
N ILE A 13 -11.57 43.29 26.96
CA ILE A 13 -10.36 42.49 27.15
C ILE A 13 -10.55 41.26 26.24
N LEU A 14 -9.88 41.27 25.08
CA LEU A 14 -9.66 40.10 24.26
C LEU A 14 -8.64 39.19 24.96
N ILE A 15 -9.14 38.18 25.68
CA ILE A 15 -8.32 37.09 26.18
C ILE A 15 -7.98 36.21 24.97
N PHE A 16 -6.79 36.37 24.42
CA PHE A 16 -6.19 35.37 23.55
C PHE A 16 -5.87 34.15 24.41
N ILE A 17 -6.79 33.20 24.46
CA ILE A 17 -6.47 31.84 24.90
C ILE A 17 -5.64 31.25 23.77
N GLY A 18 -4.33 31.33 23.92
CA GLY A 18 -3.39 30.52 23.14
C GLY A 18 -3.72 29.06 23.41
N LEU A 19 -4.42 28.44 22.50
CA LEU A 19 -4.44 26.99 22.35
C LEU A 19 -2.99 26.56 21.99
N SER A 20 -2.14 26.51 23.01
CA SER A 20 -0.97 25.67 22.99
C SER A 20 -1.52 24.26 22.83
N GLY A 21 -1.55 23.77 21.58
CA GLY A 21 -1.76 22.38 21.34
C GLY A 21 -0.77 21.63 22.22
N ILE A 22 -1.27 21.03 23.28
CA ILE A 22 -0.56 19.98 23.99
C ILE A 22 -0.40 18.90 22.93
N ALA A 23 0.76 18.91 22.25
CA ALA A 23 1.22 17.73 21.53
C ALA A 23 1.19 16.64 22.63
N ALA A 24 0.20 15.75 22.55
CA ALA A 24 0.17 14.59 23.39
C ALA A 24 1.56 13.96 23.29
N ALA A 25 2.27 13.92 24.39
CA ALA A 25 3.57 13.29 24.43
C ALA A 25 3.37 11.90 23.84
N GLN A 26 3.95 11.66 22.67
CA GLN A 26 3.99 10.32 22.10
C GLN A 26 4.57 9.45 23.22
N PRO A 27 3.90 8.36 23.64
CA PRO A 27 4.47 7.50 24.65
C PRO A 27 5.86 7.11 24.16
N GLU A 28 6.83 7.22 25.06
CA GLU A 28 8.20 6.81 24.80
C GLU A 28 8.17 5.47 24.06
N PRO A 29 8.75 5.36 22.87
CA PRO A 29 8.72 4.12 22.11
C PRO A 29 9.34 3.07 23.00
N GLY A 30 8.57 2.04 23.34
CA GLY A 30 9.16 0.86 23.93
C GLY A 30 10.18 0.35 22.93
N GLY A 31 11.44 0.70 23.07
CA GLY A 31 12.53 0.21 22.24
C GLY A 31 12.44 -1.32 22.15
N SER A 32 13.00 -1.95 21.13
CA SER A 32 12.86 -3.39 20.90
C SER A 32 13.07 -4.12 22.24
N ARG A 33 11.98 -4.66 22.77
CA ARG A 33 11.98 -5.27 24.10
C ARG A 33 12.68 -6.61 23.98
N GLY A 34 13.88 -6.75 24.54
CA GLY A 34 14.59 -8.02 24.52
C GLY A 34 16.10 -7.89 24.61
N ASN A 35 16.81 -8.91 24.17
CA ASN A 35 18.25 -8.93 24.11
C ASN A 35 18.76 -7.91 23.06
N PRO A 36 19.57 -6.91 23.42
CA PRO A 36 20.05 -5.85 22.54
C PRO A 36 20.85 -6.36 21.34
N ASP A 37 21.35 -7.60 21.40
CA ASP A 37 22.10 -8.23 20.31
C ASP A 37 21.20 -8.70 19.15
N TYR A 38 19.89 -8.62 19.29
CA TYR A 38 18.94 -9.06 18.28
C TYR A 38 17.98 -7.93 17.92
N GLN A 39 17.69 -7.82 16.62
CA GLN A 39 16.68 -6.90 16.10
C GLN A 39 15.69 -7.65 15.23
N VAL A 40 14.41 -7.54 15.56
CA VAL A 40 13.32 -7.93 14.67
C VAL A 40 13.00 -6.78 13.72
N PHE A 41 12.83 -7.11 12.46
CA PHE A 41 12.21 -6.28 11.43
C PHE A 41 10.95 -6.99 10.98
N ALA A 42 9.84 -6.31 10.88
CA ALA A 42 8.60 -6.92 10.44
C ALA A 42 7.69 -5.90 9.79
N PHE A 43 6.84 -6.35 8.88
CA PHE A 43 5.99 -5.49 8.05
C PHE A 43 4.78 -6.28 7.53
N ASN A 44 3.78 -5.55 7.07
CA ASN A 44 2.69 -6.06 6.25
C ASN A 44 3.08 -5.89 4.78
N ASP A 45 2.72 -6.82 3.90
CA ASP A 45 3.21 -6.85 2.52
C ASP A 45 2.56 -5.83 1.56
N LEU A 46 1.35 -5.35 1.83
CA LEU A 46 0.61 -4.43 0.96
C LEU A 46 0.35 -3.05 1.57
N GLY A 47 0.39 -2.95 2.90
CA GLY A 47 0.04 -1.73 3.60
C GLY A 47 -1.46 -1.44 3.70
N MET A 48 -2.32 -2.21 3.03
CA MET A 48 -3.76 -2.27 3.21
C MET A 48 -4.31 -3.54 2.55
N HIS A 49 -5.04 -4.34 3.30
CA HIS A 49 -5.78 -5.49 2.79
C HIS A 49 -7.27 -5.18 2.77
N CYS A 50 -7.81 -5.12 1.55
CA CYS A 50 -9.24 -4.92 1.34
C CYS A 50 -9.96 -6.25 1.41
N TYR A 51 -11.19 -6.25 1.93
CA TYR A 51 -12.03 -7.44 1.95
C TYR A 51 -13.52 -7.06 1.81
N ASP A 52 -14.34 -8.00 1.35
CA ASP A 52 -15.77 -7.80 1.20
C ASP A 52 -16.46 -7.70 2.56
N LYS A 53 -17.34 -6.71 2.73
CA LYS A 53 -18.13 -6.56 3.94
C LYS A 53 -19.17 -7.68 4.11
N ASP A 54 -19.63 -8.23 3.00
CA ASP A 54 -20.62 -9.29 2.94
C ASP A 54 -20.23 -10.33 1.87
N PHE A 55 -20.34 -11.61 2.20
CA PHE A 55 -19.94 -12.74 1.37
C PHE A 55 -21.12 -13.57 0.87
N SER A 56 -22.37 -13.14 1.11
CA SER A 56 -23.54 -13.94 0.84
C SER A 56 -23.89 -14.09 -0.64
N VAL A 57 -23.48 -13.14 -1.48
CA VAL A 57 -23.78 -13.15 -2.93
C VAL A 57 -22.54 -13.48 -3.74
N PHE A 58 -21.47 -12.73 -3.53
CA PHE A 58 -20.16 -12.99 -4.13
C PHE A 58 -19.03 -12.49 -3.26
N SER A 59 -17.80 -12.92 -3.59
CA SER A 59 -16.57 -12.37 -3.06
C SER A 59 -15.64 -11.95 -4.18
N LEU A 60 -15.16 -10.70 -4.08
CA LEU A 60 -14.01 -10.17 -4.83
C LEU A 60 -12.72 -10.43 -4.05
N LEU A 61 -12.73 -10.10 -2.77
CA LEU A 61 -11.56 -10.11 -1.88
C LEU A 61 -11.94 -10.72 -0.53
N PRO A 62 -11.43 -11.90 -0.19
CA PRO A 62 -11.58 -12.47 1.15
C PRO A 62 -10.75 -11.70 2.18
N LEU A 63 -11.04 -11.92 3.48
CA LEU A 63 -10.42 -11.20 4.60
C LEU A 63 -9.01 -11.70 4.94
N PHE A 64 -8.18 -11.96 3.98
CA PHE A 64 -6.85 -12.54 4.19
C PHE A 64 -5.76 -11.47 4.24
N ASN A 65 -4.94 -11.55 5.25
CA ASN A 65 -3.87 -10.60 5.52
C ASN A 65 -2.53 -11.32 5.62
N VAL A 66 -1.43 -10.57 5.56
CA VAL A 66 -0.08 -11.13 5.54
C VAL A 66 0.81 -10.36 6.52
N ALA A 67 1.69 -11.09 7.21
CA ALA A 67 2.76 -10.51 8.01
C ALA A 67 4.07 -11.20 7.68
N HIS A 68 5.12 -10.40 7.48
CA HIS A 68 6.48 -10.86 7.27
C HIS A 68 7.41 -10.41 8.39
N GLY A 69 8.50 -11.14 8.59
CA GLY A 69 9.50 -10.77 9.59
C GLY A 69 10.89 -11.30 9.26
N GLN A 70 11.89 -10.53 9.62
CA GLN A 70 13.30 -10.87 9.55
C GLN A 70 13.96 -10.62 10.90
N VAL A 71 14.98 -11.38 11.24
CA VAL A 71 15.72 -11.20 12.49
C VAL A 71 17.20 -11.07 12.20
N VAL A 72 17.77 -9.99 12.69
CA VAL A 72 19.21 -9.73 12.58
C VAL A 72 19.87 -9.96 13.94
N LYS A 73 20.91 -10.78 13.98
CA LYS A 73 21.88 -10.80 15.08
C LYS A 73 22.88 -9.67 14.84
N LYS A 74 22.87 -8.69 15.74
CA LYS A 74 23.72 -7.49 15.62
C LYS A 74 25.21 -7.84 15.76
N GLY A 75 26.03 -7.08 15.10
CA GLY A 75 27.49 -7.24 15.15
C GLY A 75 28.22 -6.26 14.25
N LEU A 76 29.54 -6.32 14.19
CA LEU A 76 30.32 -5.60 13.17
C LEU A 76 29.96 -6.08 11.76
N LYS A 77 29.66 -7.36 11.64
CA LYS A 77 29.08 -8.00 10.46
C LYS A 77 27.76 -8.63 10.91
N PRO A 78 26.65 -7.90 10.78
CA PRO A 78 25.35 -8.43 11.17
C PRO A 78 25.00 -9.69 10.41
N LYS A 79 24.26 -10.59 11.04
CA LYS A 79 23.81 -11.84 10.44
C LYS A 79 22.29 -11.88 10.38
N LEU A 80 21.75 -12.04 9.19
CA LEU A 80 20.35 -12.39 8.99
C LEU A 80 20.15 -13.86 9.41
N LEU A 81 19.19 -14.10 10.31
CA LEU A 81 18.95 -15.41 10.89
C LEU A 81 17.89 -16.18 10.12
N THR A 82 18.02 -17.51 10.12
CA THR A 82 17.10 -18.45 9.49
C THR A 82 16.34 -19.25 10.54
N ASP A 83 15.44 -20.12 10.11
CA ASP A 83 14.69 -21.06 10.96
C ASP A 83 15.56 -22.08 11.69
N ALA A 84 16.80 -22.30 11.26
CA ALA A 84 17.78 -23.11 12.00
C ALA A 84 18.19 -22.46 13.34
N GLU A 85 18.05 -21.15 13.49
CA GLU A 85 18.56 -20.39 14.64
C GLU A 85 17.46 -19.69 15.43
N ILE A 86 16.37 -19.29 14.78
CA ILE A 86 15.31 -18.46 15.36
C ILE A 86 13.94 -18.96 14.92
N LYS A 87 12.93 -18.75 15.75
CA LYS A 87 11.52 -18.87 15.39
C LYS A 87 10.79 -17.56 15.67
N LEU A 88 9.85 -17.22 14.81
CA LEU A 88 8.99 -16.07 14.98
C LEU A 88 7.55 -16.48 15.28
N THR A 89 6.90 -15.68 16.11
CA THR A 89 5.45 -15.76 16.36
C THR A 89 4.81 -14.39 16.24
N TYR A 90 3.51 -14.35 15.91
CA TYR A 90 2.71 -13.14 15.96
C TYR A 90 1.57 -13.28 16.97
N ALA A 91 1.21 -12.18 17.59
CA ALA A 91 0.10 -12.08 18.53
C ALA A 91 -0.58 -10.72 18.38
N ALA A 92 -1.90 -10.66 18.53
CA ALA A 92 -2.59 -9.38 18.56
C ALA A 92 -2.14 -8.54 19.76
N THR A 93 -1.83 -7.26 19.51
CA THR A 93 -1.41 -6.33 20.55
C THR A 93 -2.26 -5.07 20.53
N PRO A 94 -2.64 -4.51 21.69
CA PRO A 94 -3.28 -3.20 21.71
C PRO A 94 -2.24 -2.10 21.47
N TYR A 95 -2.70 -1.00 20.87
CA TYR A 95 -1.94 0.25 20.87
C TYR A 95 -2.65 1.30 21.76
N LEU A 96 -2.26 2.55 21.69
CA LEU A 96 -2.68 3.65 22.59
C LEU A 96 -4.18 3.70 22.91
N SER A 97 -5.03 3.35 21.93
CA SER A 97 -6.50 3.30 22.11
C SER A 97 -6.99 2.10 22.94
N GLY A 98 -6.11 1.13 23.24
CA GLY A 98 -6.48 -0.15 23.81
C GLY A 98 -7.28 -1.06 22.86
N SER A 99 -7.43 -0.69 21.59
CA SER A 99 -8.08 -1.48 20.57
C SER A 99 -7.23 -2.71 20.23
N LYS A 100 -7.86 -3.88 20.21
CA LYS A 100 -7.22 -5.17 19.97
C LYS A 100 -8.12 -6.02 19.08
N ASN A 101 -7.54 -6.79 18.16
CA ASN A 101 -8.28 -7.66 17.26
C ASN A 101 -7.70 -9.07 17.30
N THR A 102 -8.35 -9.96 18.04
CA THR A 102 -7.86 -11.32 18.28
C THR A 102 -8.61 -12.39 17.52
N THR A 103 -9.78 -12.08 16.94
CA THR A 103 -10.66 -13.04 16.27
C THR A 103 -11.45 -12.35 15.15
N SER A 104 -11.79 -13.09 14.12
CA SER A 104 -12.76 -12.69 13.08
C SER A 104 -14.17 -13.25 13.35
N ILE A 105 -14.33 -14.12 14.33
CA ILE A 105 -15.60 -14.76 14.67
C ILE A 105 -16.59 -13.71 15.16
N GLY A 106 -17.81 -13.73 14.59
CA GLY A 106 -18.85 -12.76 14.90
C GLY A 106 -18.68 -11.37 14.30
N LYS A 107 -17.61 -11.15 13.53
CA LYS A 107 -17.29 -9.87 12.88
C LYS A 107 -17.48 -9.88 11.35
N THR A 108 -17.75 -11.04 10.79
CA THR A 108 -17.94 -11.27 9.36
C THR A 108 -18.85 -12.48 9.16
N ASN A 109 -19.55 -12.51 8.03
CA ASN A 109 -20.30 -13.70 7.60
C ASN A 109 -19.48 -14.63 6.68
N PHE A 110 -18.20 -14.34 6.46
CA PHE A 110 -17.30 -15.12 5.60
C PHE A 110 -17.36 -16.63 5.90
N TRP A 111 -17.34 -16.99 7.18
CA TRP A 111 -17.29 -18.38 7.62
C TRP A 111 -18.52 -19.18 7.21
N ASN A 112 -19.66 -18.53 7.01
CA ASN A 112 -20.90 -19.17 6.55
C ASN A 112 -20.83 -19.55 5.07
N PHE A 113 -19.96 -18.88 4.29
CA PHE A 113 -19.88 -19.00 2.84
C PHE A 113 -18.53 -19.58 2.35
N ILE A 114 -17.59 -19.88 3.23
CA ILE A 114 -16.24 -20.33 2.85
C ILE A 114 -16.28 -21.58 1.96
N ALA A 115 -17.13 -22.56 2.25
CA ALA A 115 -17.27 -23.76 1.45
C ALA A 115 -17.88 -23.48 0.07
N GLN A 116 -18.78 -22.52 -0.04
CA GLN A 116 -19.37 -22.12 -1.33
C GLN A 116 -18.34 -21.38 -2.20
N LEU A 117 -17.53 -20.53 -1.58
CA LEU A 117 -16.52 -19.71 -2.27
C LEU A 117 -15.29 -20.53 -2.69
N PHE A 118 -14.79 -21.41 -1.83
CA PHE A 118 -13.51 -22.11 -2.04
C PHE A 118 -13.63 -23.62 -2.25
N GLY A 119 -14.87 -24.15 -2.25
CA GLY A 119 -15.14 -25.54 -2.55
C GLY A 119 -15.45 -26.40 -1.33
N PRO A 120 -15.97 -27.63 -1.58
CA PRO A 120 -16.53 -28.47 -0.53
C PRO A 120 -15.52 -28.98 0.51
N THR A 121 -14.22 -28.94 0.20
CA THR A 121 -13.16 -29.28 1.16
C THR A 121 -13.13 -28.33 2.36
N PHE A 122 -13.72 -27.14 2.23
CA PHE A 122 -13.85 -26.16 3.30
C PHE A 122 -15.16 -26.30 4.11
N HIS A 123 -15.93 -27.35 3.87
CA HIS A 123 -17.07 -27.67 4.73
C HIS A 123 -16.55 -28.04 6.14
N ASN A 124 -17.06 -27.38 7.18
CA ASN A 124 -16.54 -27.47 8.55
C ASN A 124 -15.09 -26.98 8.73
N TRP A 125 -14.64 -26.05 7.90
CA TRP A 125 -13.33 -25.42 8.06
C TRP A 125 -13.23 -24.74 9.43
N PRO A 126 -12.09 -24.85 10.16
CA PRO A 126 -11.96 -24.23 11.46
C PRO A 126 -12.06 -22.70 11.38
N LEU A 127 -12.96 -22.13 12.17
CA LEU A 127 -13.09 -20.68 12.27
C LEU A 127 -11.75 -20.04 12.68
N ASP A 128 -11.54 -18.78 12.31
CA ASP A 128 -10.28 -18.07 12.54
C ASP A 128 -9.05 -18.71 11.89
N THR A 129 -9.22 -19.61 10.95
CA THR A 129 -8.13 -20.26 10.22
C THR A 129 -8.24 -19.93 8.72
N GLY A 130 -7.28 -19.16 8.21
CA GLY A 130 -7.20 -18.84 6.79
C GLY A 130 -6.95 -20.08 5.93
N ILE A 131 -7.28 -20.00 4.65
CA ILE A 131 -7.22 -21.16 3.73
C ILE A 131 -5.80 -21.71 3.51
N LEU A 132 -4.77 -20.92 3.79
CA LEU A 132 -3.36 -21.34 3.77
C LEU A 132 -2.84 -21.76 5.16
N GLY A 133 -3.71 -21.83 6.16
CA GLY A 133 -3.39 -22.33 7.50
C GLY A 133 -2.99 -21.30 8.53
N ALA A 134 -2.74 -20.03 8.15
CA ALA A 134 -2.51 -18.96 9.10
C ALA A 134 -3.77 -18.70 9.94
N LYS A 135 -3.60 -18.43 11.24
CA LYS A 135 -4.72 -18.29 12.17
C LYS A 135 -4.76 -16.92 12.81
N MET A 136 -5.95 -16.49 13.23
CA MET A 136 -6.04 -15.36 14.15
C MET A 136 -5.40 -15.72 15.49
N PRO A 137 -4.60 -14.81 16.10
CA PRO A 137 -3.97 -15.06 17.39
C PRO A 137 -4.98 -14.86 18.54
N SER A 138 -6.03 -15.71 18.55
CA SER A 138 -7.16 -15.65 19.46
C SER A 138 -6.83 -16.26 20.84
N HIS A 139 -7.76 -16.11 21.79
CA HIS A 139 -7.67 -16.84 23.07
C HIS A 139 -7.62 -18.35 22.88
N THR A 140 -8.26 -18.87 21.82
CA THR A 140 -8.26 -20.30 21.48
C THR A 140 -6.90 -20.76 20.98
N PHE A 141 -6.27 -19.97 20.11
CA PHE A 141 -5.04 -20.39 19.43
C PHE A 141 -3.76 -19.82 20.07
N GLY A 142 -3.86 -18.70 20.80
CA GLY A 142 -2.69 -17.98 21.32
C GLY A 142 -1.79 -17.39 20.23
N PRO A 143 -0.53 -17.08 20.55
CA PRO A 143 0.44 -16.62 19.54
C PRO A 143 0.66 -17.67 18.46
N GLN A 144 0.69 -17.24 17.18
CA GLN A 144 0.80 -18.11 16.02
C GLN A 144 2.20 -18.04 15.39
N PRO A 145 2.72 -19.11 14.82
CA PRO A 145 4.04 -19.11 14.17
C PRO A 145 4.01 -18.42 12.81
N LEU A 146 5.17 -17.88 12.41
CA LEU A 146 5.49 -17.55 11.03
C LEU A 146 6.42 -18.65 10.50
N SER A 147 6.20 -19.06 9.25
CA SER A 147 7.01 -20.06 8.54
C SER A 147 8.14 -19.40 7.79
N TYR A 148 9.34 -19.99 7.78
CA TYR A 148 10.47 -19.45 7.06
C TYR A 148 10.38 -19.75 5.55
N ASP A 149 10.60 -18.70 4.76
CA ASP A 149 10.71 -18.77 3.31
C ASP A 149 12.17 -18.48 2.92
N ALA A 150 12.82 -19.52 2.41
CA ALA A 150 14.23 -19.44 2.04
C ALA A 150 14.49 -18.61 0.77
N ALA A 151 13.49 -18.50 -0.13
CA ALA A 151 13.62 -17.73 -1.37
C ALA A 151 13.71 -16.24 -1.07
N TYR A 152 12.91 -15.76 -0.12
CA TYR A 152 12.86 -14.36 0.28
C TYR A 152 13.64 -14.07 1.56
N LYS A 153 14.17 -15.09 2.25
CA LYS A 153 14.95 -14.97 3.49
C LYS A 153 14.17 -14.27 4.61
N TRP A 154 12.90 -14.55 4.72
CA TRP A 154 12.03 -14.03 5.78
C TRP A 154 11.13 -15.11 6.37
N PHE A 155 10.50 -14.78 7.46
CA PHE A 155 9.40 -15.55 8.03
C PHE A 155 8.07 -14.93 7.59
N SER A 156 7.08 -15.75 7.24
CA SER A 156 5.80 -15.32 6.71
C SER A 156 4.63 -16.02 7.38
N ALA A 157 3.55 -15.26 7.61
CA ALA A 157 2.21 -15.77 7.90
C ALA A 157 1.25 -15.22 6.87
N THR A 158 0.84 -16.04 5.91
CA THR A 158 0.01 -15.66 4.77
C THR A 158 -1.42 -16.15 4.96
N GLY A 159 -2.39 -15.27 4.73
CA GLY A 159 -3.80 -15.60 4.81
C GLY A 159 -4.39 -15.49 6.23
N ILE A 160 -3.87 -14.61 7.08
CA ILE A 160 -4.45 -14.33 8.41
C ILE A 160 -5.85 -13.74 8.21
N PRO A 161 -6.93 -14.37 8.73
CA PRO A 161 -8.31 -13.92 8.49
C PRO A 161 -8.68 -12.73 9.38
N LEU A 162 -8.23 -11.53 9.01
CA LEU A 162 -8.34 -10.31 9.79
C LEU A 162 -9.42 -9.38 9.25
N THR A 163 -10.30 -8.90 10.13
CA THR A 163 -11.28 -7.84 9.84
C THR A 163 -10.80 -6.49 10.37
N ASN A 164 -11.43 -5.40 9.94
CA ASN A 164 -11.21 -4.05 10.51
C ASN A 164 -12.09 -3.76 11.73
N ILE A 165 -12.57 -4.79 12.41
CA ILE A 165 -13.42 -4.67 13.61
C ILE A 165 -12.64 -5.22 14.80
N ASP A 166 -12.48 -4.41 15.84
CA ASP A 166 -11.80 -4.82 17.06
C ASP A 166 -12.66 -5.75 17.95
N ASP A 167 -12.09 -6.25 19.03
CA ASP A 167 -12.81 -7.18 19.93
C ASP A 167 -13.94 -6.52 20.73
N LYS A 168 -14.08 -5.19 20.66
CA LYS A 168 -15.16 -4.41 21.25
C LYS A 168 -16.25 -4.04 20.23
N GLY A 169 -16.07 -4.42 18.95
CA GLY A 169 -17.00 -4.09 17.87
C GLY A 169 -16.75 -2.71 17.23
N ASN A 170 -15.66 -2.02 17.56
CA ASN A 170 -15.33 -0.75 16.94
C ASN A 170 -14.53 -0.96 15.64
N ILE A 171 -14.71 -0.04 14.68
CA ILE A 171 -13.90 -0.03 13.47
C ILE A 171 -12.47 0.40 13.82
N ASN A 172 -11.50 -0.44 13.47
CA ASN A 172 -10.07 -0.17 13.55
C ASN A 172 -9.35 -0.79 12.36
N SER A 173 -9.18 -0.01 11.31
CA SER A 173 -8.50 -0.45 10.09
C SER A 173 -6.98 -0.63 10.26
N PHE A 174 -6.40 -0.18 11.36
CA PHE A 174 -4.97 -0.24 11.64
C PHE A 174 -4.67 -1.12 12.85
N SER A 175 -5.21 -2.32 12.86
CA SER A 175 -4.96 -3.33 13.89
C SER A 175 -3.46 -3.63 14.01
N MET A 176 -3.01 -3.90 15.24
CA MET A 176 -1.60 -4.14 15.50
C MET A 176 -1.33 -5.58 15.92
N MET A 177 -0.16 -6.06 15.50
CA MET A 177 0.39 -7.33 15.94
C MET A 177 1.80 -7.14 16.49
N ASN A 178 2.12 -7.90 17.53
CA ASN A 178 3.46 -7.99 18.10
C ASN A 178 4.16 -9.24 17.54
N ILE A 179 5.28 -9.04 16.86
CA ILE A 179 6.12 -10.11 16.31
C ILE A 179 7.23 -10.39 17.31
N ARG A 180 7.36 -11.67 17.72
CA ARG A 180 8.32 -12.11 18.75
C ARG A 180 9.28 -13.14 18.20
N ALA A 181 10.55 -12.92 18.47
CA ALA A 181 11.64 -13.83 18.12
C ALA A 181 12.10 -14.64 19.34
N TYR A 182 12.25 -15.93 19.12
CA TYR A 182 12.75 -16.86 20.12
C TYR A 182 13.89 -17.71 19.54
N ASP A 183 14.88 -18.02 20.35
CA ASP A 183 15.90 -18.98 19.99
C ASP A 183 15.29 -20.32 19.61
N GLN A 184 15.67 -20.87 18.49
CA GLN A 184 15.09 -22.11 17.95
C GLN A 184 15.33 -23.32 18.85
N ARG A 185 16.51 -23.40 19.50
CA ARG A 185 16.92 -24.58 20.28
C ARG A 185 16.41 -24.55 21.72
N ILE A 186 16.55 -23.40 22.38
CA ILE A 186 16.28 -23.29 23.83
C ILE A 186 14.99 -22.53 24.14
N GLY A 187 14.29 -22.01 23.12
CA GLY A 187 13.03 -21.28 23.28
C GLY A 187 13.15 -19.93 23.99
N ALA A 188 14.36 -19.44 24.25
CA ALA A 188 14.57 -18.18 24.96
C ALA A 188 14.11 -16.99 24.09
N PHE A 189 13.37 -16.06 24.69
CA PHE A 189 12.98 -14.82 24.06
C PHE A 189 14.21 -13.99 23.66
N ARG A 190 14.22 -13.45 22.41
CA ARG A 190 15.32 -12.65 21.88
C ARG A 190 14.93 -11.21 21.67
N SER A 191 13.87 -10.93 20.94
CA SER A 191 13.45 -9.57 20.61
C SER A 191 11.99 -9.54 20.17
N SER A 192 11.35 -8.38 20.17
CA SER A 192 10.00 -8.20 19.62
C SER A 192 9.84 -6.84 18.96
N LEU A 193 8.84 -6.74 18.08
CA LEU A 193 8.51 -5.54 17.34
C LEU A 193 6.99 -5.49 17.12
N ASP A 194 6.41 -4.32 17.20
CA ASP A 194 5.01 -4.09 16.86
C ASP A 194 4.89 -3.61 15.41
N ILE A 195 3.92 -4.17 14.69
CA ILE A 195 3.58 -3.78 13.32
C ILE A 195 2.10 -3.51 13.18
N VAL A 196 1.75 -2.68 12.21
CA VAL A 196 0.37 -2.53 11.75
C VAL A 196 0.06 -3.63 10.74
N VAL A 197 -1.07 -4.30 10.92
CA VAL A 197 -1.62 -5.28 9.97
C VAL A 197 -2.97 -4.73 9.54
N PRO A 198 -3.02 -3.89 8.49
CA PRO A 198 -4.19 -3.11 8.16
C PRO A 198 -5.21 -3.91 7.36
N ALA A 199 -6.49 -3.69 7.66
CA ALA A 199 -7.61 -4.26 6.93
C ALA A 199 -8.72 -3.24 6.73
N SER A 200 -9.46 -3.33 5.63
CA SER A 200 -10.60 -2.47 5.34
C SER A 200 -11.67 -3.18 4.54
N SER A 201 -12.92 -2.94 4.92
CA SER A 201 -14.10 -3.33 4.13
C SER A 201 -14.75 -2.13 3.42
N GLU A 202 -14.04 -1.02 3.30
CA GLU A 202 -14.51 0.19 2.63
C GLU A 202 -14.45 0.00 1.12
N MET A 203 -15.58 -0.39 0.53
CA MET A 203 -15.83 -0.45 -0.91
C MET A 203 -17.23 0.09 -1.18
N ASN A 204 -17.36 1.07 -2.08
CA ASN A 204 -18.61 1.78 -2.31
C ASN A 204 -19.26 1.42 -3.66
N CYS A 205 -19.30 0.14 -4.00
CA CYS A 205 -20.00 -0.35 -5.20
C CYS A 205 -21.49 0.04 -5.20
N ALA A 206 -22.10 0.10 -4.02
CA ALA A 206 -23.48 0.49 -3.84
C ALA A 206 -23.82 1.89 -4.41
N ALA A 207 -22.85 2.82 -4.40
CA ALA A 207 -23.05 4.18 -4.93
C ALA A 207 -23.56 4.17 -6.38
N CYS A 208 -23.13 3.18 -7.18
CA CYS A 208 -23.52 3.01 -8.57
C CYS A 208 -24.50 1.85 -8.78
N HIS A 209 -24.34 0.76 -8.04
CA HIS A 209 -25.05 -0.50 -8.32
C HIS A 209 -26.29 -0.73 -7.44
N GLU A 210 -26.59 0.16 -6.48
CA GLU A 210 -27.77 0.00 -5.62
C GLU A 210 -29.08 0.27 -6.33
N SER A 211 -29.12 1.21 -7.28
CA SER A 211 -30.35 1.60 -7.99
C SER A 211 -30.34 1.19 -9.46
N ALA A 212 -31.44 0.64 -9.92
CA ALA A 212 -31.68 0.33 -11.32
C ALA A 212 -31.59 1.58 -12.24
N LYS A 213 -31.97 2.74 -11.73
CA LYS A 213 -32.03 4.00 -12.49
C LYS A 213 -30.67 4.38 -13.09
N PHE A 214 -29.61 4.27 -12.31
CA PHE A 214 -28.27 4.61 -12.78
C PHE A 214 -27.82 3.75 -13.97
N VAL A 215 -28.13 2.47 -13.94
CA VAL A 215 -27.76 1.53 -14.98
C VAL A 215 -28.58 1.75 -16.25
N ILE A 216 -29.88 1.99 -16.11
CA ILE A 216 -30.80 2.18 -17.25
C ILE A 216 -30.55 3.50 -17.95
N ASP A 217 -30.42 4.58 -17.18
CA ASP A 217 -30.06 5.89 -17.75
C ASP A 217 -28.69 5.84 -18.44
N GLY A 218 -27.83 4.90 -17.97
CA GLY A 218 -26.53 4.63 -18.51
C GLY A 218 -26.51 4.02 -19.90
N VAL A 219 -27.30 3.05 -20.09
CA VAL A 219 -27.37 2.28 -21.34
C VAL A 219 -28.02 3.08 -22.47
N THR A 220 -28.94 3.98 -22.15
CA THR A 220 -29.71 4.73 -23.15
C THR A 220 -28.97 5.92 -23.75
N ALA A 221 -27.87 6.37 -23.14
CA ALA A 221 -27.16 7.59 -23.56
C ALA A 221 -25.88 7.34 -24.40
N SER A 222 -25.46 6.09 -24.61
CA SER A 222 -24.31 5.82 -25.45
C SER A 222 -24.72 5.68 -26.93
N ASP A 223 -24.02 6.41 -27.83
CA ASP A 223 -24.19 6.28 -29.29
C ASP A 223 -23.73 4.91 -29.84
N ALA A 224 -23.04 4.11 -29.03
CA ALA A 224 -22.72 2.72 -29.33
C ALA A 224 -23.92 1.84 -28.95
N ALA A 225 -24.38 1.00 -29.87
CA ALA A 225 -25.46 0.07 -29.59
C ALA A 225 -25.06 -0.83 -28.39
N PRO A 226 -25.84 -0.81 -27.31
CA PRO A 226 -25.51 -1.64 -26.14
C PRO A 226 -25.57 -3.12 -26.53
N PRO A 227 -24.85 -4.00 -25.82
CA PRO A 227 -25.00 -5.44 -26.01
C PRO A 227 -26.49 -5.83 -25.98
N PRO A 228 -26.95 -6.71 -26.88
CA PRO A 228 -28.39 -6.97 -27.05
C PRO A 228 -29.14 -7.32 -25.76
N ARG A 229 -28.49 -8.05 -24.85
CA ARG A 229 -29.09 -8.40 -23.56
C ARG A 229 -29.17 -7.23 -22.58
N LEU A 230 -28.22 -6.30 -22.63
CA LEU A 230 -28.24 -5.11 -21.78
C LEU A 230 -29.39 -4.17 -22.20
N ALA A 231 -29.65 -4.04 -23.50
CA ALA A 231 -30.75 -3.26 -24.04
C ALA A 231 -32.14 -3.78 -23.68
N THR A 232 -32.27 -5.01 -23.20
CA THR A 232 -33.54 -5.61 -22.78
C THR A 232 -33.79 -5.49 -21.29
N LEU A 233 -32.83 -5.04 -20.47
CA LEU A 233 -33.02 -4.86 -19.04
C LEU A 233 -33.99 -3.71 -18.75
N THR A 234 -34.89 -3.94 -17.80
CA THR A 234 -35.83 -2.96 -17.28
C THR A 234 -35.59 -2.76 -15.78
N ALA A 235 -36.24 -1.77 -15.17
CA ALA A 235 -36.14 -1.54 -13.73
C ALA A 235 -36.57 -2.77 -12.90
N ASP A 236 -37.48 -3.55 -13.44
CA ASP A 236 -38.04 -4.74 -12.75
C ASP A 236 -37.07 -5.94 -12.72
N ASP A 237 -36.04 -5.91 -13.57
CA ASP A 237 -35.01 -6.96 -13.59
C ASP A 237 -34.03 -6.83 -12.42
N PHE A 238 -33.95 -5.65 -11.78
CA PHE A 238 -33.02 -5.39 -10.70
C PHE A 238 -33.55 -5.81 -9.34
N SER A 239 -32.63 -6.13 -8.44
CA SER A 239 -32.97 -6.62 -7.11
C SER A 239 -33.65 -5.57 -6.23
N THR A 240 -34.76 -5.96 -5.62
CA THR A 240 -35.49 -5.18 -4.60
C THR A 240 -35.17 -5.65 -3.17
N ASN A 241 -34.11 -6.44 -2.98
CA ASN A 241 -33.74 -6.95 -1.67
C ASN A 241 -33.60 -5.79 -0.64
N PRO A 242 -34.21 -5.90 0.55
CA PRO A 242 -34.13 -4.84 1.56
C PRO A 242 -32.72 -4.63 2.10
N ASP A 243 -31.87 -5.65 2.11
CA ASP A 243 -30.45 -5.52 2.49
C ASP A 243 -29.66 -4.86 1.35
N PRO A 244 -29.10 -3.66 1.54
CA PRO A 244 -28.32 -2.98 0.51
C PRO A 244 -27.11 -3.79 0.07
N GLN A 245 -26.48 -4.56 0.98
CA GLN A 245 -25.31 -5.37 0.66
C GLN A 245 -25.66 -6.52 -0.31
N VAL A 246 -26.82 -7.12 -0.15
CA VAL A 246 -27.33 -8.13 -1.07
C VAL A 246 -27.83 -7.49 -2.36
N ARG A 247 -28.57 -6.36 -2.25
CA ARG A 247 -29.21 -5.69 -3.39
C ARG A 247 -28.20 -5.30 -4.46
N PHE A 248 -27.19 -4.49 -4.13
CA PHE A 248 -26.23 -4.03 -5.13
C PHE A 248 -25.39 -5.18 -5.70
N ARG A 249 -25.06 -6.20 -4.90
CA ARG A 249 -24.29 -7.34 -5.39
C ARG A 249 -25.09 -8.18 -6.40
N LYS A 250 -26.38 -8.39 -6.15
CA LYS A 250 -27.25 -9.02 -7.15
C LYS A 250 -27.34 -8.20 -8.43
N ASN A 251 -27.43 -6.88 -8.33
CA ASN A 251 -27.46 -6.00 -9.49
C ASN A 251 -26.16 -6.11 -10.32
N ILE A 252 -25.01 -6.26 -9.67
CA ILE A 252 -23.74 -6.53 -10.36
C ILE A 252 -23.80 -7.87 -11.13
N LEU A 253 -24.34 -8.94 -10.54
CA LEU A 253 -24.48 -10.22 -11.25
C LEU A 253 -25.43 -10.12 -12.44
N ILE A 254 -26.55 -9.41 -12.29
CA ILE A 254 -27.50 -9.18 -13.41
C ILE A 254 -26.82 -8.48 -14.57
N LEU A 255 -26.06 -7.44 -14.29
CA LEU A 255 -25.30 -6.70 -15.29
C LEU A 255 -24.20 -7.56 -15.92
N HIS A 256 -23.48 -8.34 -15.12
CA HIS A 256 -22.46 -9.27 -15.61
C HIS A 256 -23.07 -10.30 -16.58
N ASP A 257 -24.22 -10.88 -16.24
CA ASP A 257 -24.92 -11.84 -17.09
C ASP A 257 -25.38 -11.18 -18.39
N ALA A 258 -25.90 -9.96 -18.33
CA ALA A 258 -26.33 -9.21 -19.52
C ALA A 258 -25.17 -8.82 -20.43
N LEU A 259 -24.04 -8.42 -19.87
CA LEU A 259 -22.85 -7.98 -20.63
C LEU A 259 -22.05 -9.14 -21.19
N SER A 260 -21.87 -10.21 -20.40
CA SER A 260 -20.93 -11.29 -20.71
C SER A 260 -21.61 -12.59 -21.13
N GLY A 261 -22.95 -12.62 -21.15
CA GLY A 261 -23.70 -13.83 -21.52
C GLY A 261 -23.58 -14.98 -20.52
N THR A 262 -23.19 -14.68 -19.30
CA THR A 262 -23.09 -15.67 -18.20
C THR A 262 -24.46 -15.96 -17.57
N ASN A 263 -24.49 -16.82 -16.58
CA ASN A 263 -25.72 -17.22 -15.86
C ASN A 263 -25.46 -17.22 -14.33
N LEU A 264 -24.83 -16.16 -13.81
CA LEU A 264 -24.43 -16.08 -12.41
C LEU A 264 -25.62 -15.87 -11.47
N VAL A 265 -26.63 -15.13 -11.92
CA VAL A 265 -27.86 -14.92 -11.15
C VAL A 265 -28.58 -16.24 -10.89
N ALA A 266 -28.65 -17.11 -11.91
CA ALA A 266 -29.28 -18.43 -11.74
C ALA A 266 -28.44 -19.35 -10.83
N LYS A 267 -27.11 -19.32 -10.94
CA LYS A 267 -26.22 -20.04 -10.01
C LYS A 267 -26.41 -19.59 -8.57
N TYR A 268 -26.61 -18.31 -8.36
CA TYR A 268 -26.89 -17.76 -7.03
C TYR A 268 -28.29 -18.14 -6.54
N ASN A 269 -29.30 -18.23 -7.43
CA ASN A 269 -30.70 -18.50 -7.12
C ASN A 269 -31.09 -19.98 -7.29
N ASP A 270 -30.17 -20.91 -7.55
CA ASP A 270 -30.42 -22.33 -7.86
C ASP A 270 -31.02 -23.15 -6.71
N GLY A 271 -31.48 -22.52 -5.64
CA GLY A 271 -32.05 -23.09 -4.44
C GLY A 271 -31.04 -23.39 -3.34
N ASN A 272 -29.75 -23.39 -3.66
CA ASN A 272 -28.67 -23.52 -2.68
C ASN A 272 -28.02 -22.18 -2.31
N GLY A 273 -28.37 -21.10 -3.02
CA GLY A 273 -27.88 -19.76 -2.75
C GLY A 273 -26.35 -19.68 -2.74
N SER A 274 -25.70 -20.28 -3.75
CA SER A 274 -24.26 -20.42 -3.77
C SER A 274 -23.57 -19.08 -4.00
N ALA A 275 -22.81 -18.62 -3.03
CA ALA A 275 -21.96 -17.44 -3.18
C ALA A 275 -20.88 -17.69 -4.25
N ILE A 276 -20.59 -16.66 -5.04
CA ILE A 276 -19.71 -16.74 -6.20
C ILE A 276 -18.35 -16.11 -5.85
N LEU A 277 -17.26 -16.84 -6.04
CA LEU A 277 -15.92 -16.28 -5.99
C LEU A 277 -15.53 -15.77 -7.39
N CYS A 278 -15.34 -14.46 -7.55
CA CYS A 278 -14.98 -13.87 -8.86
C CYS A 278 -13.66 -14.43 -9.41
N ALA A 279 -12.72 -14.75 -8.50
CA ALA A 279 -11.44 -15.36 -8.86
C ALA A 279 -11.56 -16.80 -9.40
N GLN A 280 -12.73 -17.46 -9.36
CA GLN A 280 -12.90 -18.75 -10.02
C GLN A 280 -12.78 -18.64 -11.56
N CYS A 281 -13.27 -17.53 -12.14
CA CYS A 281 -13.22 -17.28 -13.58
C CYS A 281 -12.21 -16.21 -13.95
N HIS A 282 -11.92 -15.27 -13.06
CA HIS A 282 -10.99 -14.17 -13.28
C HIS A 282 -9.74 -14.37 -12.43
N TYR A 283 -8.67 -14.85 -13.04
CA TYR A 283 -7.42 -15.06 -12.30
C TYR A 283 -7.02 -13.81 -11.50
N SER A 284 -6.69 -14.04 -10.24
CA SER A 284 -6.13 -13.02 -9.35
C SER A 284 -4.89 -13.58 -8.67
N LYS A 285 -3.76 -12.93 -8.86
CA LYS A 285 -2.51 -13.36 -8.21
C LYS A 285 -2.60 -13.31 -6.68
N ALA A 286 -3.40 -12.40 -6.13
CA ALA A 286 -3.66 -12.33 -4.69
C ALA A 286 -4.43 -13.55 -4.15
N LEU A 287 -5.10 -14.30 -5.02
CA LEU A 287 -5.90 -15.49 -4.70
C LEU A 287 -5.41 -16.74 -5.45
N ASP A 288 -4.16 -16.71 -5.91
CA ASP A 288 -3.54 -17.88 -6.54
C ASP A 288 -3.15 -18.92 -5.48
N LEU A 289 -4.12 -19.75 -5.14
CA LEU A 289 -3.93 -20.83 -4.16
C LEU A 289 -3.05 -21.97 -4.70
N SER A 290 -2.90 -22.06 -6.02
CA SER A 290 -2.06 -23.06 -6.67
C SER A 290 -0.57 -22.71 -6.60
N GLY A 291 -0.24 -21.42 -6.44
CA GLY A 291 1.12 -20.90 -6.49
C GLY A 291 1.76 -20.97 -7.88
N ASN A 292 0.99 -21.34 -8.91
CA ASN A 292 1.52 -21.52 -10.27
C ASN A 292 1.74 -20.21 -11.02
N ASN A 293 1.26 -19.10 -10.49
CA ASN A 293 1.30 -17.76 -11.10
C ASN A 293 0.65 -17.69 -12.50
N GLN A 294 -0.30 -18.58 -12.76
CA GLN A 294 -0.98 -18.70 -14.05
C GLN A 294 -2.45 -19.07 -13.85
N PRO A 295 -3.36 -18.63 -14.75
CA PRO A 295 -4.74 -19.06 -14.79
C PRO A 295 -4.86 -20.58 -14.95
N THR A 296 -5.84 -21.15 -14.28
CA THR A 296 -6.16 -22.59 -14.34
C THR A 296 -7.67 -22.80 -14.43
N GLY A 297 -8.10 -23.94 -15.00
CA GLY A 297 -9.52 -24.29 -15.08
C GLY A 297 -10.36 -23.22 -15.78
N ASP A 298 -11.42 -22.77 -15.12
CA ASP A 298 -12.36 -21.78 -15.65
C ASP A 298 -11.74 -20.36 -15.80
N GLN A 299 -10.53 -20.15 -15.29
CA GLN A 299 -9.84 -18.86 -15.44
C GLN A 299 -9.20 -18.70 -16.82
N VAL A 300 -8.95 -19.82 -17.53
CA VAL A 300 -8.31 -19.80 -18.85
C VAL A 300 -9.25 -19.17 -19.88
N GLY A 301 -8.74 -18.17 -20.62
CA GLY A 301 -9.53 -17.43 -21.61
C GLY A 301 -10.35 -16.26 -21.05
N HIS A 302 -10.27 -16.00 -19.74
CA HIS A 302 -10.89 -14.81 -19.14
C HIS A 302 -9.86 -13.76 -18.75
N LEU A 303 -10.27 -12.47 -18.77
CA LEU A 303 -9.44 -11.39 -18.25
C LEU A 303 -9.08 -11.62 -16.78
N TYR A 304 -7.86 -11.27 -16.41
CA TYR A 304 -7.48 -11.19 -15.00
C TYR A 304 -8.42 -10.27 -14.23
N LEU A 305 -8.72 -10.60 -12.98
CA LEU A 305 -9.71 -9.88 -12.15
C LEU A 305 -9.46 -8.36 -12.15
N SER A 306 -8.22 -7.94 -11.94
CA SER A 306 -7.87 -6.52 -11.95
C SER A 306 -8.15 -5.87 -13.30
N ARG A 307 -7.82 -6.53 -14.42
CA ARG A 307 -8.12 -6.03 -15.77
C ARG A 307 -9.62 -5.94 -16.03
N ALA A 308 -10.37 -6.99 -15.71
CA ALA A 308 -11.81 -7.01 -15.90
C ALA A 308 -12.48 -5.82 -15.20
N MET A 309 -12.09 -5.57 -13.95
CA MET A 309 -12.62 -4.46 -13.16
C MET A 309 -12.25 -3.10 -13.72
N HIS A 310 -10.97 -2.83 -13.96
CA HIS A 310 -10.50 -1.53 -14.39
C HIS A 310 -10.85 -1.21 -15.85
N LYS A 311 -10.77 -2.19 -16.76
CA LYS A 311 -11.21 -2.01 -18.15
C LYS A 311 -12.68 -1.62 -18.19
N HIS A 312 -13.54 -2.43 -17.57
CA HIS A 312 -14.98 -2.19 -17.63
C HIS A 312 -15.34 -0.80 -17.11
N HIS A 313 -14.88 -0.45 -15.91
CA HIS A 313 -15.18 0.85 -15.30
C HIS A 313 -14.48 2.01 -16.02
N GLY A 314 -13.30 1.80 -16.59
CA GLY A 314 -12.60 2.81 -17.38
C GLY A 314 -13.30 3.13 -18.71
N THR A 315 -13.93 2.14 -19.36
CA THR A 315 -14.68 2.33 -20.60
C THR A 315 -16.12 2.83 -20.36
N ALA A 316 -16.71 2.45 -19.23
CA ALA A 316 -18.07 2.85 -18.88
C ALA A 316 -18.14 4.22 -18.16
N TRP A 317 -17.00 4.79 -17.78
CA TRP A 317 -16.97 6.02 -16.99
C TRP A 317 -17.21 7.27 -17.83
N PRO A 318 -18.00 8.25 -17.33
CA PRO A 318 -18.34 9.46 -18.09
C PRO A 318 -17.16 10.42 -18.26
N THR A 319 -17.14 11.11 -19.39
CA THR A 319 -16.06 12.00 -19.83
C THR A 319 -16.12 13.42 -19.28
N ASP A 320 -17.24 13.86 -18.68
CA ASP A 320 -17.49 15.27 -18.37
C ASP A 320 -17.00 15.76 -17.00
N SER A 321 -16.35 14.92 -16.22
CA SER A 321 -15.85 15.32 -14.90
C SER A 321 -14.44 15.91 -14.90
N GLY A 322 -13.92 16.35 -16.04
CA GLY A 322 -12.72 17.20 -16.12
C GLY A 322 -11.41 16.54 -15.69
N GLY A 323 -11.29 15.26 -15.84
CA GLY A 323 -10.05 14.57 -15.56
C GLY A 323 -10.24 13.07 -15.45
N MET A 324 -9.51 12.37 -16.25
CA MET A 324 -9.21 10.94 -16.17
C MET A 324 -10.12 10.01 -16.96
N GLY A 325 -9.74 9.77 -18.17
CA GLY A 325 -10.36 8.85 -19.10
C GLY A 325 -11.28 9.55 -20.08
N GLY A 326 -10.80 10.62 -20.70
CA GLY A 326 -11.50 11.32 -21.77
C GLY A 326 -11.72 10.45 -22.97
N MET A 327 -12.88 9.80 -23.02
CA MET A 327 -13.44 9.22 -24.20
C MET A 327 -14.63 10.05 -24.63
N ALA A 328 -14.52 10.72 -25.76
CA ALA A 328 -15.62 11.44 -26.36
C ALA A 328 -16.73 10.46 -26.70
N GLY A 329 -17.87 10.56 -26.04
CA GLY A 329 -19.07 9.83 -26.41
C GLY A 329 -19.91 9.36 -25.21
N GLY A 330 -20.85 10.19 -24.77
CA GLY A 330 -21.94 9.77 -23.91
C GLY A 330 -21.84 10.25 -22.45
N GLY A 331 -22.45 11.40 -22.20
CA GLY A 331 -22.42 12.04 -20.90
C GLY A 331 -23.12 11.27 -19.79
N TYR A 332 -22.36 10.78 -18.86
CA TYR A 332 -22.82 10.44 -17.53
C TYR A 332 -22.05 11.27 -16.51
N THR A 333 -22.75 12.20 -15.90
CA THR A 333 -22.30 12.81 -14.67
C THR A 333 -22.76 11.92 -13.52
N VAL A 334 -21.90 11.02 -13.04
CA VAL A 334 -22.05 10.56 -11.67
C VAL A 334 -21.62 11.72 -10.79
N PRO A 335 -22.50 12.31 -9.99
CA PRO A 335 -22.07 13.30 -9.02
C PRO A 335 -21.12 12.56 -8.08
N ILE A 336 -19.83 12.87 -8.19
CA ILE A 336 -18.83 12.40 -7.24
C ILE A 336 -19.07 13.20 -5.97
N PRO A 337 -19.56 12.61 -4.87
CA PRO A 337 -19.71 13.32 -3.63
C PRO A 337 -18.34 13.70 -3.10
N GLY A 338 -18.04 14.97 -3.03
CA GLY A 338 -16.84 15.50 -2.41
C GLY A 338 -15.77 15.98 -3.41
N THR A 339 -15.26 17.16 -3.13
CA THR A 339 -14.13 17.74 -3.85
C THR A 339 -12.83 17.06 -3.41
N GLY A 340 -12.02 16.56 -4.33
CA GLY A 340 -10.68 16.05 -4.09
C GLY A 340 -10.55 14.55 -3.85
N VAL A 341 -11.62 13.78 -3.93
CA VAL A 341 -11.56 12.32 -3.90
C VAL A 341 -11.19 11.81 -5.28
N THR A 342 -10.12 11.03 -5.38
CA THR A 342 -9.76 10.36 -6.63
C THR A 342 -10.80 9.31 -6.97
N GLN A 343 -11.05 9.05 -8.24
CA GLN A 343 -11.98 8.00 -8.70
C GLN A 343 -11.65 6.63 -8.08
N CYS A 344 -10.40 6.40 -7.79
CA CYS A 344 -9.91 5.17 -7.16
C CYS A 344 -10.63 4.85 -5.83
N TYR A 345 -10.97 5.87 -5.03
CA TYR A 345 -11.61 5.68 -3.72
C TYR A 345 -13.09 5.29 -3.76
N TYR A 346 -13.70 5.18 -4.95
CA TYR A 346 -15.00 4.53 -5.05
C TYR A 346 -14.91 3.01 -4.81
N CYS A 347 -13.81 2.40 -5.24
CA CYS A 347 -13.61 0.96 -5.14
C CYS A 347 -12.53 0.60 -4.13
N HIS A 348 -11.49 1.44 -4.01
CA HIS A 348 -10.40 1.23 -3.07
C HIS A 348 -10.62 2.03 -1.78
N PRO A 349 -10.21 1.50 -0.61
CA PRO A 349 -10.32 2.20 0.65
C PRO A 349 -9.52 3.51 0.66
N GLY A 350 -10.13 4.59 1.13
CA GLY A 350 -9.40 5.85 1.16
C GLY A 350 -10.16 7.04 1.70
N ASN A 351 -11.49 7.01 1.71
CA ASN A 351 -12.27 8.07 2.30
C ASN A 351 -12.13 8.09 3.83
N ASP A 352 -12.40 6.94 4.46
CA ASP A 352 -12.31 6.79 5.92
C ASP A 352 -11.03 6.07 6.32
N THR A 353 -10.62 5.08 5.54
CA THR A 353 -9.51 4.17 5.89
C THR A 353 -8.14 4.72 5.56
N GLN A 354 -8.00 5.62 4.58
CA GLN A 354 -6.71 6.17 4.14
C GLN A 354 -5.71 5.08 3.72
N CYS A 355 -6.08 4.32 2.69
CA CYS A 355 -5.19 3.30 2.10
C CYS A 355 -3.82 3.89 1.74
N LEU A 356 -3.80 4.97 0.95
CA LEU A 356 -2.58 5.71 0.64
C LEU A 356 -2.29 6.73 1.76
N ARG A 357 -1.30 6.42 2.62
CA ARG A 357 -0.95 7.20 3.81
C ARG A 357 0.55 7.37 4.06
N SER A 358 1.35 6.98 3.09
CA SER A 358 2.81 7.02 3.12
C SER A 358 3.37 8.44 3.16
N VAL A 359 4.68 8.55 3.30
CA VAL A 359 5.42 9.82 3.14
C VAL A 359 5.13 10.47 1.79
N MET A 360 4.92 9.68 0.74
CA MET A 360 4.59 10.19 -0.59
C MET A 360 3.21 10.86 -0.59
N ALA A 361 2.20 10.24 0.02
CA ALA A 361 0.86 10.82 0.17
C ALA A 361 0.88 12.13 0.97
N VAL A 362 1.69 12.20 2.04
CA VAL A 362 1.86 13.42 2.85
C VAL A 362 2.46 14.56 2.02
N ASN A 363 3.24 14.24 1.00
CA ASN A 363 3.83 15.22 0.08
C ASN A 363 2.97 15.46 -1.18
N GLY A 364 1.71 15.02 -1.21
CA GLY A 364 0.75 15.33 -2.27
C GLY A 364 0.67 14.32 -3.42
N MET A 365 1.40 13.19 -3.34
CA MET A 365 1.29 12.12 -4.33
C MET A 365 -0.07 11.42 -4.18
N GLN A 366 -0.66 11.06 -5.31
CA GLN A 366 -1.94 10.38 -5.40
C GLN A 366 -1.79 9.01 -6.09
N CYS A 367 -2.85 8.22 -6.08
CA CYS A 367 -2.85 6.88 -6.68
C CYS A 367 -2.34 6.90 -8.12
N GLN A 368 -2.90 7.78 -8.95
CA GLN A 368 -2.55 7.91 -10.36
C GLN A 368 -1.12 8.42 -10.61
N SER A 369 -0.51 9.10 -9.66
CA SER A 369 0.89 9.52 -9.78
C SER A 369 1.84 8.31 -9.91
N CYS A 370 1.48 7.18 -9.29
CA CYS A 370 2.23 5.94 -9.32
C CYS A 370 1.60 4.89 -10.24
N HIS A 371 0.28 4.81 -10.30
CA HIS A 371 -0.43 3.74 -11.01
C HIS A 371 -0.96 4.14 -12.40
N GLY A 372 -0.96 5.43 -12.73
CA GLY A 372 -1.62 5.92 -13.93
C GLY A 372 -3.15 5.95 -13.79
N GLU A 373 -3.83 6.24 -14.87
CA GLU A 373 -5.27 6.36 -14.92
C GLU A 373 -5.97 4.99 -14.87
N LEU A 374 -7.29 5.00 -14.76
CA LEU A 374 -8.08 3.78 -14.58
C LEU A 374 -7.86 2.75 -15.71
N LEU A 375 -7.84 3.21 -16.96
CA LEU A 375 -7.54 2.34 -18.12
C LEU A 375 -6.08 1.87 -18.13
N ALA A 376 -5.15 2.73 -17.73
CA ALA A 376 -3.75 2.35 -17.60
C ALA A 376 -3.55 1.23 -16.59
N VAL A 377 -4.24 1.30 -15.43
CA VAL A 377 -4.24 0.21 -14.45
C VAL A 377 -4.85 -1.06 -15.03
N GLY A 378 -5.85 -0.94 -15.90
CA GLY A 378 -6.46 -2.05 -16.62
C GLY A 378 -5.55 -2.67 -17.70
N GLY A 379 -4.43 -2.03 -18.02
CA GLY A 379 -3.52 -2.49 -19.07
C GLY A 379 -4.04 -2.23 -20.49
N PHE A 380 -4.83 -1.17 -20.68
CA PHE A 380 -5.37 -0.78 -21.98
C PHE A 380 -4.97 0.65 -22.33
N THR A 381 -4.73 0.92 -23.63
CA THR A 381 -4.64 2.28 -24.14
C THR A 381 -6.03 2.85 -24.36
N SER A 382 -6.21 4.15 -24.21
CA SER A 382 -7.47 4.83 -24.48
C SER A 382 -7.99 4.56 -25.88
N GLN A 383 -7.11 4.62 -26.88
CA GLN A 383 -7.48 4.42 -28.27
C GLN A 383 -8.01 3.00 -28.54
N LEU A 384 -7.39 1.98 -27.97
CA LEU A 384 -7.86 0.59 -28.10
C LEU A 384 -9.19 0.38 -27.37
N ALA A 385 -9.40 1.07 -26.27
CA ALA A 385 -10.65 1.01 -25.53
C ALA A 385 -11.79 1.74 -26.27
N MET A 386 -11.52 2.90 -26.91
CA MET A 386 -12.50 3.67 -27.70
C MET A 386 -13.07 2.88 -28.87
N ASP A 387 -12.23 2.19 -29.60
CA ASP A 387 -12.63 1.58 -30.87
C ASP A 387 -13.23 0.20 -30.71
N GLY A 388 -13.41 -0.31 -29.50
CA GLY A 388 -13.75 -1.73 -29.28
C GLY A 388 -12.71 -2.67 -29.92
N PHE A 389 -11.56 -2.12 -30.26
CA PHE A 389 -10.51 -2.78 -31.05
C PHE A 389 -10.00 -4.05 -30.35
N VAL A 390 -9.91 -3.99 -29.03
CA VAL A 390 -9.44 -5.12 -28.23
C VAL A 390 -10.35 -6.34 -28.38
N ASP A 391 -11.66 -6.13 -28.38
CA ASP A 391 -12.63 -7.23 -28.49
C ASP A 391 -12.82 -7.70 -29.93
N GLN A 392 -12.63 -6.81 -30.92
CA GLN A 392 -12.87 -7.11 -32.31
C GLN A 392 -11.63 -7.62 -33.06
N TYR A 393 -10.44 -7.09 -32.76
CA TYR A 393 -9.21 -7.39 -33.50
C TYR A 393 -8.19 -8.22 -32.73
N LEU A 394 -8.36 -8.34 -31.41
CA LEU A 394 -7.58 -9.23 -30.56
C LEU A 394 -8.53 -10.20 -29.82
N PRO A 395 -9.19 -11.11 -30.55
CA PRO A 395 -10.17 -12.04 -29.96
C PRO A 395 -9.56 -12.91 -28.85
N ASN A 396 -8.24 -13.03 -28.83
CA ASN A 396 -7.48 -13.75 -27.80
C ASN A 396 -6.80 -12.83 -26.78
N VAL A 397 -7.21 -11.57 -26.66
CA VAL A 397 -6.67 -10.66 -25.65
C VAL A 397 -6.86 -11.19 -24.22
N ASN A 398 -7.78 -12.10 -24.08
CA ASN A 398 -8.05 -12.83 -22.83
C ASN A 398 -7.12 -14.04 -22.63
N ASP A 399 -6.29 -14.38 -23.62
CA ASP A 399 -5.33 -15.47 -23.50
C ASP A 399 -4.15 -15.00 -22.62
N PRO A 400 -3.95 -15.62 -21.46
CA PRO A 400 -2.86 -15.27 -20.56
C PRO A 400 -1.48 -15.43 -21.19
N SER A 401 -1.34 -16.29 -22.20
CA SER A 401 -0.08 -16.48 -22.93
C SER A 401 0.27 -15.27 -23.78
N LEU A 402 -0.73 -14.48 -24.23
CA LEU A 402 -0.53 -13.24 -24.95
C LEU A 402 -0.07 -12.10 -24.04
N ASP A 403 -0.37 -12.14 -22.75
CA ASP A 403 0.13 -11.16 -21.78
C ASP A 403 1.67 -11.14 -21.71
N VAL A 404 2.29 -12.25 -22.00
CA VAL A 404 3.77 -12.36 -22.04
C VAL A 404 4.34 -11.79 -23.34
N ASN A 405 3.60 -11.85 -24.45
CA ASN A 405 4.07 -11.45 -25.78
C ASN A 405 3.70 -10.00 -26.14
N LEU A 406 2.67 -9.43 -25.56
CA LEU A 406 2.26 -8.04 -25.80
C LEU A 406 3.18 -7.02 -25.12
N SER A 407 4.07 -7.46 -24.23
CA SER A 407 5.03 -6.58 -23.56
C SER A 407 6.08 -5.95 -24.47
N THR A 408 6.14 -6.35 -25.73
CA THR A 408 7.21 -5.89 -26.65
C THR A 408 6.75 -4.90 -27.72
N THR A 409 5.43 -4.69 -27.93
CA THR A 409 4.98 -3.90 -29.10
C THR A 409 3.90 -2.84 -28.86
N ASN A 410 3.17 -2.88 -27.75
CA ASN A 410 2.31 -1.80 -27.23
C ASN A 410 1.84 -2.24 -25.84
N ALA A 411 2.67 -1.92 -24.89
CA ALA A 411 2.71 -2.50 -23.57
C ALA A 411 1.38 -2.41 -22.83
N GLN A 412 0.60 -3.45 -22.89
CA GLN A 412 -0.46 -3.64 -21.90
C GLN A 412 0.21 -3.97 -20.57
N ARG A 413 -0.06 -3.16 -19.58
CA ARG A 413 0.40 -3.38 -18.22
C ARG A 413 -0.20 -4.66 -17.65
N ARG A 414 0.64 -5.51 -17.10
CA ARG A 414 0.22 -6.73 -16.41
C ARG A 414 -0.04 -6.42 -14.95
N PRO A 415 -1.29 -6.48 -14.47
CA PRO A 415 -1.60 -6.28 -13.06
C PRO A 415 -0.72 -7.16 -12.17
N TRP A 416 -0.25 -6.63 -11.04
CA TRP A 416 0.61 -7.29 -10.06
C TRP A 416 2.03 -7.65 -10.55
N VAL A 417 2.34 -7.47 -11.81
CA VAL A 417 3.67 -7.72 -12.39
C VAL A 417 4.34 -6.40 -12.76
N ASP A 418 3.65 -5.57 -13.53
CA ASP A 418 4.16 -4.27 -14.00
C ASP A 418 3.71 -3.17 -13.02
N MET A 419 4.18 -3.25 -11.78
CA MET A 419 3.91 -2.24 -10.75
C MET A 419 4.87 -1.05 -10.90
N PRO A 420 4.49 0.14 -10.41
CA PRO A 420 5.38 1.30 -10.44
C PRO A 420 6.70 1.00 -9.74
N LYS A 421 7.78 1.57 -10.27
CA LYS A 421 9.15 1.35 -9.78
C LYS A 421 9.62 2.54 -8.96
N CYS A 422 10.26 2.27 -7.81
CA CYS A 422 10.80 3.32 -6.94
C CYS A 422 11.83 4.18 -7.69
N GLN A 423 12.67 3.56 -8.53
CA GLN A 423 13.67 4.26 -9.32
C GLN A 423 13.07 5.23 -10.34
N SER A 424 11.82 5.08 -10.74
CA SER A 424 11.17 6.03 -11.66
C SER A 424 11.08 7.46 -11.09
N CYS A 425 11.14 7.59 -9.77
CA CYS A 425 11.08 8.90 -9.09
C CYS A 425 12.29 9.13 -8.16
N HIS A 426 12.91 8.10 -7.63
CA HIS A 426 13.94 8.17 -6.59
C HIS A 426 15.37 7.98 -7.09
N SER A 427 15.69 8.45 -8.27
CA SER A 427 17.07 8.56 -8.75
C SER A 427 17.41 9.98 -9.22
N GLY A 428 18.69 10.31 -9.27
CA GLY A 428 19.14 11.66 -9.59
C GLY A 428 18.72 12.14 -10.98
N ASP A 429 18.56 11.24 -11.93
CA ASP A 429 18.17 11.51 -13.32
C ASP A 429 16.64 11.51 -13.50
N ALA A 430 15.87 10.77 -12.69
CA ALA A 430 14.41 10.79 -12.75
C ALA A 430 13.82 12.19 -12.55
N LEU A 431 14.43 13.01 -11.72
CA LEU A 431 14.02 14.42 -11.52
C LEU A 431 14.15 15.27 -12.79
N ASN A 432 15.04 14.91 -13.71
CA ASN A 432 15.19 15.59 -14.99
C ASN A 432 14.04 15.27 -15.97
N HIS A 433 13.42 14.11 -15.82
CA HIS A 433 12.31 13.68 -16.65
C HIS A 433 10.96 14.19 -16.13
N LEU A 434 10.83 14.46 -14.84
CA LEU A 434 9.56 14.70 -14.17
C LEU A 434 9.30 16.18 -13.85
N GLY A 435 10.19 17.09 -14.23
CA GLY A 435 10.07 18.51 -13.89
C GLY A 435 10.45 18.83 -12.45
N ALA A 436 10.52 20.11 -12.11
CA ALA A 436 11.08 20.59 -10.83
C ALA A 436 10.13 20.45 -9.63
N SER A 437 8.89 20.07 -9.82
CA SER A 437 7.87 20.02 -8.75
C SER A 437 7.55 18.59 -8.34
N ILE A 438 7.68 18.31 -7.04
CA ILE A 438 7.27 17.02 -6.45
C ILE A 438 5.77 16.76 -6.69
N VAL A 439 4.94 17.79 -6.70
CA VAL A 439 3.48 17.67 -6.92
C VAL A 439 3.15 17.23 -8.35
N GLY A 440 4.04 17.49 -9.31
CA GLY A 440 3.90 17.06 -10.70
C GLY A 440 4.66 15.77 -11.05
N MET A 441 5.31 15.13 -10.07
CA MET A 441 6.03 13.88 -10.32
C MET A 441 5.05 12.74 -10.61
N GLN A 442 5.31 12.04 -11.71
CA GLN A 442 4.56 10.84 -12.11
C GLN A 442 5.56 9.74 -12.43
N ALA A 443 5.19 8.51 -12.12
CA ALA A 443 5.98 7.34 -12.51
C ALA A 443 5.79 6.95 -13.99
N TRP A 444 4.91 7.66 -14.71
CA TRP A 444 4.47 7.39 -16.07
C TRP A 444 4.59 8.62 -16.96
N LEU A 445 4.78 8.41 -18.24
CA LEU A 445 4.78 9.51 -19.20
C LEU A 445 3.41 10.20 -19.22
N THR A 446 3.41 11.53 -19.20
CA THR A 446 2.18 12.31 -19.31
C THR A 446 1.52 12.07 -20.66
N GLY A 447 0.23 11.72 -20.65
CA GLY A 447 -0.52 11.42 -21.87
C GLY A 447 -0.27 10.02 -22.44
N ASP A 448 0.54 9.19 -21.79
CA ASP A 448 0.70 7.79 -22.14
C ASP A 448 -0.26 6.93 -21.31
N GLU A 449 -1.40 6.62 -21.87
CA GLU A 449 -2.42 5.79 -21.23
C GLU A 449 -2.07 4.31 -21.20
N ALA A 450 -1.04 3.88 -21.95
CA ALA A 450 -0.45 2.55 -21.82
C ALA A 450 0.30 2.37 -20.50
N ALA A 451 0.45 3.46 -19.73
CA ALA A 451 1.16 3.47 -18.46
C ALA A 451 2.59 2.92 -18.59
N THR A 452 3.33 3.42 -19.60
CA THR A 452 4.74 3.08 -19.73
C THR A 452 5.52 3.70 -18.58
N PRO A 453 6.20 2.89 -17.74
CA PRO A 453 6.94 3.43 -16.62
C PRO A 453 8.15 4.25 -17.09
N ILE A 454 8.39 5.38 -16.44
CA ILE A 454 9.62 6.13 -16.61
C ILE A 454 10.70 5.39 -15.83
N ILE A 455 11.65 4.81 -16.54
CA ILE A 455 12.79 4.12 -15.94
C ILE A 455 13.96 5.08 -15.87
N ALA A 456 14.49 5.31 -14.67
CA ALA A 456 15.68 6.10 -14.48
C ALA A 456 16.93 5.33 -14.95
N ASP A 457 17.92 6.03 -15.48
CA ASP A 457 19.18 5.43 -15.94
C ASP A 457 19.97 4.81 -14.79
N GLU A 458 19.89 5.40 -13.60
CA GLU A 458 20.56 4.89 -12.42
C GLU A 458 19.65 3.93 -11.63
N SER A 459 20.11 2.69 -11.47
CA SER A 459 19.37 1.63 -10.76
C SER A 459 19.62 1.60 -9.24
N ARG A 460 20.16 2.66 -8.65
CA ARG A 460 20.52 2.73 -7.22
C ARG A 460 19.37 2.38 -6.27
N PHE A 461 18.18 2.77 -6.61
CA PHE A 461 16.95 2.53 -5.84
C PHE A 461 16.03 1.51 -6.49
N ALA A 462 16.55 0.74 -7.45
CA ALA A 462 15.76 -0.25 -8.17
C ALA A 462 15.44 -1.46 -7.29
N GLU A 463 14.28 -2.01 -7.52
CA GLU A 463 13.90 -3.34 -7.06
C GLU A 463 14.81 -4.40 -7.73
N ASN A 464 14.82 -5.61 -7.16
CA ASN A 464 15.50 -6.72 -7.80
C ASN A 464 14.89 -6.98 -9.18
N LYS A 465 15.72 -7.38 -10.13
CA LYS A 465 15.27 -7.62 -11.49
C LYS A 465 14.07 -8.59 -11.50
N ASP A 466 13.06 -8.23 -12.27
CA ASP A 466 11.83 -9.02 -12.47
C ASP A 466 11.05 -9.34 -11.19
N THR A 467 11.27 -8.55 -10.11
CA THR A 467 10.51 -8.67 -8.86
C THR A 467 9.82 -7.36 -8.50
N LEU A 468 8.80 -7.47 -7.65
CA LEU A 468 8.11 -6.31 -7.07
C LEU A 468 8.89 -5.79 -5.85
N TYR A 469 8.68 -4.53 -5.48
CA TYR A 469 9.22 -3.91 -4.27
C TYR A 469 9.04 -4.81 -3.03
N ARG A 470 7.83 -5.31 -2.81
CA ARG A 470 7.47 -6.15 -1.68
C ARG A 470 8.13 -7.54 -1.65
N PHE A 471 8.78 -7.95 -2.73
CA PHE A 471 9.56 -9.20 -2.82
C PHE A 471 11.03 -8.94 -3.06
N SER A 472 11.44 -7.68 -3.06
CA SER A 472 12.82 -7.26 -3.29
C SER A 472 13.60 -7.13 -1.99
N PHE A 473 14.88 -7.34 -2.09
CA PHE A 473 15.81 -7.26 -0.97
C PHE A 473 17.18 -6.73 -1.42
N THR A 474 17.89 -6.12 -0.49
CA THR A 474 19.23 -5.55 -0.71
C THR A 474 20.09 -5.76 0.54
N HIS A 475 21.14 -5.03 0.73
CA HIS A 475 21.99 -4.86 1.92
C HIS A 475 21.92 -6.03 2.94
N GLY A 476 22.67 -7.10 2.67
CA GLY A 476 22.73 -8.27 3.55
C GLY A 476 21.53 -9.20 3.48
N GLY A 477 20.63 -9.02 2.52
CA GLY A 477 19.42 -9.81 2.34
C GLY A 477 18.20 -9.25 3.08
N MET A 478 18.30 -7.99 3.54
CA MET A 478 17.15 -7.29 4.12
C MET A 478 16.11 -6.96 3.06
N ALA A 479 14.85 -7.24 3.32
CA ALA A 479 13.74 -6.83 2.47
C ALA A 479 13.66 -5.30 2.39
N CYS A 480 13.25 -4.75 1.25
CA CYS A 480 13.06 -3.31 1.09
C CYS A 480 12.07 -2.78 2.14
N GLU A 481 10.98 -3.52 2.36
CA GLU A 481 9.96 -3.18 3.36
C GLU A 481 10.46 -3.19 4.81
N SER A 482 11.51 -3.96 5.11
CA SER A 482 12.15 -3.96 6.45
C SER A 482 12.73 -2.59 6.83
N CYS A 483 13.09 -1.77 5.82
CA CYS A 483 13.68 -0.46 6.04
C CYS A 483 12.74 0.69 5.69
N HIS A 484 11.83 0.48 4.76
CA HIS A 484 10.94 1.53 4.25
C HIS A 484 9.49 1.41 4.70
N GLY A 485 9.06 0.23 5.16
CA GLY A 485 7.65 -0.08 5.43
C GLY A 485 6.91 -0.58 4.20
N SER A 486 5.64 -0.87 4.38
CA SER A 486 4.76 -1.44 3.34
C SER A 486 4.47 -0.44 2.22
N PRO A 487 4.18 -0.89 0.99
CA PRO A 487 3.58 -0.02 -0.02
C PRO A 487 2.36 0.73 0.53
N HIS A 488 2.14 1.96 0.07
CA HIS A 488 1.11 2.90 0.52
C HIS A 488 1.24 3.40 1.97
N ALA A 489 2.14 2.81 2.77
CA ALA A 489 2.41 3.17 4.16
C ALA A 489 3.91 3.34 4.46
N GLU A 490 4.71 3.65 3.44
CA GLU A 490 6.15 3.87 3.59
C GLU A 490 6.40 4.99 4.61
N TRP A 491 7.41 4.77 5.44
CA TRP A 491 7.72 5.66 6.56
C TRP A 491 8.43 6.96 6.13
N PRO A 492 8.10 8.09 6.77
CA PRO A 492 7.10 8.27 7.81
C PRO A 492 5.68 8.36 7.22
N ALA A 493 4.82 7.46 7.63
CA ALA A 493 3.41 7.48 7.28
C ALA A 493 2.65 8.54 8.12
N ARG A 494 1.37 8.79 7.81
CA ARG A 494 0.51 9.70 8.58
C ARG A 494 0.44 9.26 10.04
N ILE A 495 0.50 10.21 10.98
CA ILE A 495 0.66 9.94 12.41
C ILE A 495 -0.51 9.13 13.01
N ASN A 496 -1.73 9.32 12.52
CA ASN A 496 -2.93 8.70 13.07
C ASN A 496 -3.13 7.22 12.67
N THR A 497 -2.19 6.62 11.96
CA THR A 497 -2.33 5.27 11.40
C THR A 497 -1.47 4.21 12.10
N ASN A 498 -0.77 4.57 13.15
CA ASN A 498 0.15 3.71 13.93
C ASN A 498 1.36 3.14 13.16
N ASP A 499 1.45 3.29 11.84
CA ASP A 499 2.52 2.71 11.02
C ASP A 499 3.93 3.13 11.48
N ASN A 500 4.06 4.36 11.99
CA ASN A 500 5.35 4.89 12.45
C ASN A 500 5.89 4.20 13.72
N VAL A 501 5.09 3.41 14.41
CA VAL A 501 5.49 2.68 15.63
C VAL A 501 6.65 1.75 15.32
N THR A 502 6.57 1.02 14.22
CA THR A 502 7.59 0.06 13.80
C THR A 502 8.96 0.72 13.64
N ALA A 503 9.05 1.76 12.83
CA ALA A 503 10.31 2.49 12.63
C ALA A 503 10.81 3.15 13.92
N THR A 504 9.90 3.69 14.74
CA THR A 504 10.24 4.33 16.00
C THR A 504 10.78 3.34 17.03
N GLN A 505 10.23 2.13 17.10
CA GLN A 505 10.73 1.06 17.98
C GLN A 505 12.13 0.57 17.53
N ILE A 506 12.44 0.58 16.24
CA ILE A 506 13.73 0.11 15.71
C ILE A 506 14.85 1.15 15.94
N GLN A 507 14.58 2.43 15.70
CA GLN A 507 15.63 3.45 15.59
C GLN A 507 15.41 4.70 16.46
N GLY A 508 14.30 4.77 17.20
CA GLY A 508 14.02 5.90 18.11
C GLY A 508 13.34 7.11 17.45
N HIS A 509 13.08 7.06 16.15
CA HIS A 509 12.38 8.12 15.41
C HIS A 509 11.62 7.57 14.21
N THR A 510 10.68 8.35 13.68
CA THR A 510 9.93 8.01 12.47
C THR A 510 10.79 8.22 11.22
N GLY A 511 10.45 7.52 10.14
CA GLY A 511 11.13 7.56 8.85
C GLY A 511 11.72 6.20 8.49
N GLU A 512 12.22 6.07 7.28
CA GLU A 512 12.93 4.87 6.83
C GLU A 512 14.12 4.57 7.76
N ILE A 513 14.49 3.30 7.88
CA ILE A 513 15.58 2.89 8.77
C ILE A 513 16.91 3.36 8.22
N ALA A 514 17.43 4.42 8.81
CA ALA A 514 18.69 5.05 8.43
C ALA A 514 19.78 4.93 9.52
N GLU A 515 19.43 4.44 10.70
CA GLU A 515 20.35 4.28 11.81
C GLU A 515 21.09 2.94 11.69
N CYS A 516 22.35 2.98 11.29
CA CYS A 516 23.18 1.77 11.13
C CYS A 516 23.24 0.93 12.42
N GLY A 517 23.11 1.56 13.59
CA GLY A 517 23.06 0.90 14.90
C GLY A 517 21.84 -0.03 15.11
N ALA A 518 20.84 0.04 14.24
CA ALA A 518 19.74 -0.94 14.23
C ALA A 518 20.25 -2.38 14.01
N CYS A 519 21.31 -2.53 13.22
CA CYS A 519 21.92 -3.83 12.89
C CYS A 519 23.39 -3.93 13.28
N HIS A 520 24.15 -2.83 13.14
CA HIS A 520 25.59 -2.82 13.37
C HIS A 520 25.94 -2.39 14.79
N LEU A 521 26.82 -3.13 15.44
CA LEU A 521 27.48 -2.67 16.65
C LEU A 521 28.55 -1.64 16.30
N ASN A 522 29.03 -0.89 17.31
CA ASN A 522 30.05 0.14 17.16
C ASN A 522 31.27 -0.32 16.31
N GLY A 523 31.83 0.61 15.55
CA GLY A 523 33.08 0.38 14.81
C GLY A 523 32.91 0.22 13.28
N LEU A 524 31.79 0.65 12.71
CA LEU A 524 31.69 0.81 11.26
C LEU A 524 32.74 1.79 10.79
N LYS A 525 33.50 1.40 9.76
CA LYS A 525 34.44 2.30 9.10
C LYS A 525 33.66 3.28 8.23
N PRO A 526 34.12 4.55 8.13
CA PRO A 526 33.53 5.48 7.16
C PRO A 526 33.55 4.91 5.75
N GLY A 527 32.44 5.06 5.02
CA GLY A 527 32.31 4.51 3.68
C GLY A 527 30.91 4.71 3.10
N LEU A 528 30.75 4.36 1.84
CA LEU A 528 29.51 4.36 1.06
C LEU A 528 28.92 2.94 0.92
N GLY A 529 29.21 2.05 1.85
CA GLY A 529 28.80 0.65 1.79
C GLY A 529 27.42 0.36 2.38
N GLY A 530 26.68 1.36 2.82
CA GLY A 530 25.31 1.20 3.28
C GLY A 530 24.31 0.99 2.15
N PRO A 531 23.03 0.74 2.48
CA PRO A 531 21.95 0.63 1.49
C PRO A 531 21.98 1.85 0.55
N HIS A 532 21.81 1.61 -0.75
CA HIS A 532 21.82 2.68 -1.76
C HIS A 532 23.10 3.55 -1.79
N GLY A 533 24.19 3.09 -1.21
CA GLY A 533 25.40 3.89 -1.04
C GLY A 533 25.34 4.87 0.14
N LEU A 534 24.41 4.65 1.07
CA LEU A 534 24.27 5.48 2.27
C LEU A 534 25.52 5.36 3.16
N HIS A 535 25.99 6.49 3.65
CA HIS A 535 27.02 6.57 4.68
C HIS A 535 26.42 6.56 6.08
N ASN A 536 27.21 6.29 7.10
CA ASN A 536 26.76 6.39 8.48
C ASN A 536 26.49 7.87 8.85
N VAL A 537 25.23 8.22 9.00
CA VAL A 537 24.79 9.61 9.25
C VAL A 537 25.14 10.15 10.63
N ASN A 538 25.49 9.28 11.58
CA ASN A 538 25.86 9.65 12.97
C ASN A 538 27.36 9.52 13.25
N ASP A 539 28.17 9.25 12.25
CA ASP A 539 29.59 8.94 12.45
C ASP A 539 30.47 10.20 12.35
N GLN A 540 31.11 10.55 13.46
CA GLN A 540 32.05 11.66 13.50
C GLN A 540 33.30 11.40 12.62
N ALA A 541 33.69 10.12 12.44
CA ALA A 541 34.78 9.77 11.55
C ALA A 541 34.39 10.00 10.08
N TRP A 542 33.14 9.74 9.71
CA TRP A 542 32.61 10.13 8.39
C TRP A 542 32.74 11.65 8.17
N MET A 543 32.35 12.43 9.16
CA MET A 543 32.41 13.91 9.07
C MET A 543 33.83 14.42 8.82
N SER A 544 34.85 13.72 9.28
CA SER A 544 36.25 14.09 9.04
C SER A 544 36.81 13.59 7.72
N GLN A 545 36.26 12.51 7.14
CA GLN A 545 36.83 11.79 6.00
C GLN A 545 36.00 11.89 4.71
N HIS A 546 34.73 12.37 4.75
CA HIS A 546 33.83 12.35 3.58
C HIS A 546 34.40 13.04 2.33
N GLY A 547 35.28 14.04 2.49
CA GLY A 547 35.94 14.70 1.37
C GLY A 547 36.86 13.80 0.55
N VAL A 548 37.35 12.69 1.11
CA VAL A 548 38.12 11.68 0.35
C VAL A 548 37.19 10.96 -0.61
N PHE A 549 36.02 10.53 -0.14
CA PHE A 549 35.02 9.84 -0.96
C PHE A 549 34.44 10.75 -2.05
N LEU A 550 34.20 12.02 -1.72
CA LEU A 550 33.72 13.01 -2.69
C LEU A 550 34.70 13.17 -3.86
N ARG A 551 36.01 13.28 -3.58
CA ARG A 551 37.03 13.39 -4.65
C ARG A 551 37.16 12.13 -5.50
N GLN A 552 36.92 10.96 -4.94
CA GLN A 552 37.00 9.67 -5.66
C GLN A 552 35.78 9.44 -6.56
N ASN A 553 34.58 9.78 -6.09
CA ASN A 553 33.35 9.55 -6.83
C ASN A 553 32.27 10.58 -6.46
N PRO A 554 32.31 11.78 -7.04
CA PRO A 554 31.35 12.84 -6.75
C PRO A 554 29.92 12.46 -7.16
N SER A 555 29.72 11.68 -8.22
CA SER A 555 28.39 11.26 -8.70
C SER A 555 27.64 10.43 -7.67
N SER A 556 28.34 9.61 -6.88
CA SER A 556 27.73 8.87 -5.77
C SER A 556 27.13 9.78 -4.68
N CYS A 557 27.69 10.96 -4.49
CA CYS A 557 27.16 11.96 -3.55
C CYS A 557 26.01 12.76 -4.19
N GLN A 558 26.17 13.11 -5.47
CA GLN A 558 25.20 13.90 -6.23
C GLN A 558 23.85 13.21 -6.36
N ALA A 559 23.81 11.89 -6.41
CA ALA A 559 22.57 11.09 -6.46
C ALA A 559 21.58 11.45 -5.34
N CYS A 560 22.08 11.80 -4.16
CA CYS A 560 21.24 12.21 -3.02
C CYS A 560 21.33 13.71 -2.73
N HIS A 561 22.53 14.30 -2.88
CA HIS A 561 22.79 15.69 -2.49
C HIS A 561 22.61 16.71 -3.63
N GLY A 562 22.26 16.26 -4.84
CA GLY A 562 22.10 17.08 -6.03
C GLY A 562 23.42 17.41 -6.73
N THR A 563 23.35 17.72 -8.03
CA THR A 563 24.54 18.05 -8.85
C THR A 563 25.25 19.32 -8.39
N ASP A 564 24.53 20.23 -7.75
CA ASP A 564 25.02 21.47 -7.15
C ASP A 564 25.34 21.35 -5.64
N PHE A 565 25.18 20.15 -5.07
CA PHE A 565 25.40 19.84 -3.65
C PHE A 565 24.58 20.68 -2.67
N LYS A 566 23.45 21.28 -3.11
CA LYS A 566 22.55 22.04 -2.24
C LYS A 566 21.51 21.20 -1.53
N GLY A 567 21.52 19.90 -1.75
CA GLY A 567 20.60 18.94 -1.13
C GLY A 567 19.32 18.73 -1.95
N THR A 568 18.76 17.54 -1.85
CA THR A 568 17.50 17.15 -2.48
C THR A 568 16.56 16.54 -1.44
N VAL A 569 15.39 16.08 -1.89
CA VAL A 569 14.47 15.31 -1.05
C VAL A 569 15.11 14.04 -0.50
N LEU A 570 16.06 13.44 -1.24
CA LEU A 570 16.78 12.23 -0.83
C LEU A 570 17.84 12.47 0.25
N SER A 571 18.31 13.70 0.43
CA SER A 571 19.28 14.07 1.46
C SER A 571 18.66 14.68 2.72
N ARG A 572 17.34 14.60 2.90
CA ARG A 572 16.68 15.15 4.10
C ARG A 572 17.08 14.41 5.36
N ALA A 573 17.43 15.16 6.40
CA ALA A 573 17.73 14.60 7.72
C ALA A 573 16.52 13.85 8.29
N LYS A 574 16.69 12.59 8.65
CA LYS A 574 15.60 11.73 9.16
C LYS A 574 15.32 11.95 10.66
N ALA A 575 16.27 12.56 11.37
CA ALA A 575 16.13 13.00 12.76
C ALA A 575 16.85 14.33 12.98
N ASN A 576 16.61 14.97 14.13
CA ASN A 576 17.42 16.10 14.55
C ASN A 576 18.86 15.63 14.76
N ARG A 577 19.83 16.36 14.19
CA ARG A 577 21.26 16.06 14.27
C ARG A 577 22.03 17.23 14.86
N ILE A 578 23.02 16.90 15.66
CA ILE A 578 23.98 17.88 16.19
C ILE A 578 25.36 17.44 15.72
N LEU A 579 25.97 18.26 14.86
CA LEU A 579 27.26 17.97 14.27
C LEU A 579 28.32 18.93 14.84
N ARG A 580 29.45 18.37 15.30
CA ARG A 580 30.60 19.17 15.74
C ARG A 580 31.49 19.47 14.54
N LEU A 581 31.65 20.73 14.20
CA LEU A 581 32.44 21.17 13.07
C LEU A 581 33.85 21.61 13.52
N SER A 582 34.87 21.34 12.70
CA SER A 582 36.21 21.84 12.93
C SER A 582 36.28 23.36 12.70
N VAL A 583 37.27 24.01 13.33
CA VAL A 583 37.51 25.44 13.18
C VAL A 583 37.81 25.86 11.73
N GLN A 584 38.41 24.97 10.93
CA GLN A 584 38.68 25.17 9.50
C GLN A 584 37.41 25.25 8.63
N LYS A 585 36.27 24.77 9.17
CA LYS A 585 34.94 24.89 8.57
C LYS A 585 34.24 26.09 9.23
N LYS A 586 32.95 25.97 9.48
CA LYS A 586 32.20 27.03 10.19
C LYS A 586 32.49 27.10 11.69
N GLY A 587 33.15 26.09 12.25
CA GLY A 587 33.42 25.96 13.69
C GLY A 587 32.17 25.74 14.55
N GLY A 588 32.35 25.17 15.75
CA GLY A 588 31.26 25.02 16.73
C GLY A 588 30.33 23.83 16.47
N MET A 589 29.09 24.00 16.92
CA MET A 589 28.01 22.97 16.79
C MET A 589 27.02 23.43 15.73
N THR A 590 26.72 22.56 14.77
CA THR A 590 25.66 22.79 13.78
C THR A 590 24.49 21.91 14.10
N HIS A 591 23.31 22.50 14.18
CA HIS A 591 22.04 21.80 14.37
C HIS A 591 21.35 21.63 13.01
N ILE A 592 21.01 20.41 12.66
CA ILE A 592 20.23 20.07 11.46
C ILE A 592 18.91 19.49 11.93
N ALA A 593 17.83 20.22 11.68
CA ALA A 593 16.50 19.76 12.04
C ALA A 593 16.03 18.61 11.13
N LYS A 594 15.22 17.72 11.69
CA LYS A 594 14.54 16.68 10.89
C LYS A 594 13.82 17.33 9.70
N GLY A 595 13.93 16.71 8.52
CA GLY A 595 13.32 17.19 7.27
C GLY A 595 14.16 18.20 6.49
N THR A 596 15.23 18.75 7.08
CA THR A 596 16.13 19.68 6.38
C THR A 596 16.93 18.93 5.31
N PRO A 597 16.96 19.39 4.04
CA PRO A 597 17.88 18.86 3.04
C PRO A 597 19.33 19.13 3.46
N VAL A 598 20.05 18.06 3.75
CA VAL A 598 21.46 18.17 4.13
C VAL A 598 22.28 18.49 2.89
N ASN A 599 23.08 19.54 2.97
CA ASN A 599 23.90 20.04 1.88
C ASN A 599 25.31 20.42 2.35
N CYS A 600 26.24 20.51 1.41
CA CYS A 600 27.61 20.83 1.74
C CYS A 600 27.76 22.22 2.40
N TYR A 601 26.92 23.16 2.00
CA TYR A 601 26.97 24.54 2.53
C TYR A 601 26.42 24.66 3.96
N SER A 602 25.76 23.65 4.48
CA SER A 602 25.40 23.57 5.90
C SER A 602 26.64 23.62 6.81
N CYS A 603 27.77 23.09 6.32
CA CYS A 603 29.02 22.98 7.06
C CYS A 603 30.20 23.75 6.42
N HIS A 604 30.20 23.96 5.11
CA HIS A 604 31.25 24.59 4.34
C HIS A 604 30.84 25.97 3.82
N ASN A 605 31.78 26.91 3.82
CA ASN A 605 31.55 28.22 3.19
C ASN A 605 31.72 28.16 1.67
N THR A 606 32.61 27.29 1.21
CA THR A 606 32.86 27.03 -0.21
C THR A 606 33.13 25.54 -0.39
N ILE A 607 32.74 25.00 -1.55
CA ILE A 607 33.10 23.64 -1.99
C ILE A 607 34.20 23.84 -3.04
N ARG A 608 35.37 23.26 -2.79
CA ARG A 608 36.50 23.28 -3.71
C ARG A 608 36.78 21.87 -4.21
#